data_7c9685052d7fd0ee46d2875fc550cffd
#
_entry.id   7c9685052d7fd0ee46d2875fc550cffd
#
_cell.length_a   1.000
_cell.length_b   1.000
_cell.length_c   1.000
_cell.angle_alpha   90.00
_cell.angle_beta   90.00
_cell.angle_gamma   90.00
#
_symmetry.space_group_name_H-M   'P 1'
#
loop_
_entity.id
_entity.type
_entity.pdbx_description
1 polymer ?
#
loop_
_entity_poly.entity_id
_entity_poly.type
_entity_poly.pdbx_seq_one_letter_code
_entity_poly.pdbx_strand_id
1 'polypeptide(L)'
;MESKQVAEQIIALIGGQKNISQHWHCITRLRFNLHNNELVNVDELRNIPWVLGVNFQGNQLQVILGSHVTHVFTELHKLVEPSTSTESLDDQQGSNIEPKQNFINTFFDFLSGIFTPILPAIIGTGLLKGLLALFDMSGFIQAGSSEYRILYTISDSAFYFLPILLAFSVAKKFKTNEYIAVTLAFILVYPMFQNEPALSFFGINIPNITYNFTVIPIILGVWLLSYINRWVEKIIPASVKIIFVPLLVLIITSLITLSLLAPLGYYVGEYLQQTFSYLFDVAGPIAGLIMGGCLSLLVITGMHYAFFPATFSNFKTLGYDFVLLPISLSSNLAQAGATLAVAIKTKNTKLKSIAYSSSLSAVFGITEPAIYGVTMRLKKPFYAALVGGAIGGGIIGTFAVKAFAFSIPGITALPTYVEAGTNNFLYICLAIAASFSTAFIITLFLKWDETGLSAPNNQQNAPPSTIGVEPKNIQKQHNNQNIELSLIAPITGETLALEHVPDTVFANRIIGDGIAIIPSDNKVYAPADGIVSMVTPSKHAIGITTNDGLDVLIHVGIDTVSLNGEGFTLHVNEKDLVKCGDLLIEFDIENINKHSLSTITPVLITNFDEFSALHLTEQQHVISHETTLLTVN
;
A
#
# COMPACT_ATOMS: atom_id res chain seq x y z
N MET A 1 -4.41 -8.23 14.52
CA MET A 1 -4.04 -6.94 15.16
C MET A 1 -4.79 -5.84 14.42
N GLU A 2 -5.56 -5.00 15.08
CA GLU A 2 -6.36 -3.99 14.39
C GLU A 2 -5.49 -2.83 13.90
N SER A 3 -5.89 -2.21 12.78
CA SER A 3 -5.20 -1.04 12.20
C SER A 3 -4.99 0.07 13.22
N LYS A 4 -5.92 0.24 14.17
CA LYS A 4 -5.86 1.22 15.25
C LYS A 4 -4.74 0.90 16.24
N GLN A 5 -4.61 -0.35 16.67
CA GLN A 5 -3.55 -0.76 17.59
C GLN A 5 -2.15 -0.59 16.97
N VAL A 6 -2.02 -0.95 15.69
CA VAL A 6 -0.78 -0.71 14.93
C VAL A 6 -0.49 0.79 14.86
N ALA A 7 -1.50 1.62 14.61
CA ALA A 7 -1.34 3.07 14.59
C ALA A 7 -0.92 3.62 15.96
N GLU A 8 -1.54 3.18 17.05
CA GLU A 8 -1.21 3.58 18.42
C GLU A 8 0.21 3.15 18.82
N GLN A 9 0.59 1.91 18.51
CA GLN A 9 1.94 1.42 18.75
C GLN A 9 2.99 2.20 17.94
N ILE A 10 2.71 2.46 16.66
CA ILE A 10 3.60 3.29 15.85
C ILE A 10 3.75 4.68 16.48
N ILE A 11 2.65 5.34 16.86
CA ILE A 11 2.70 6.66 17.51
C ILE A 11 3.52 6.62 18.80
N ALA A 12 3.31 5.62 19.64
CA ALA A 12 4.06 5.50 20.90
C ALA A 12 5.57 5.34 20.66
N LEU A 13 5.95 4.50 19.69
CA LEU A 13 7.35 4.16 19.40
C LEU A 13 8.10 5.21 18.58
N ILE A 14 7.40 6.17 17.99
CA ILE A 14 8.02 7.32 17.32
C ILE A 14 8.13 8.55 18.23
N GLY A 15 7.91 8.40 19.53
CA GLY A 15 8.01 9.48 20.51
C GLY A 15 6.69 10.21 20.81
N GLY A 16 5.54 9.57 20.46
CA GLY A 16 4.20 10.09 20.74
C GLY A 16 3.71 11.14 19.73
N GLN A 17 2.45 11.54 19.86
CA GLN A 17 1.81 12.50 18.93
C GLN A 17 2.56 13.85 18.85
N LYS A 18 3.13 14.32 19.97
CA LYS A 18 3.87 15.59 20.02
C LYS A 18 5.17 15.58 19.22
N ASN A 19 5.69 14.40 18.91
CA ASN A 19 6.90 14.27 18.09
C ASN A 19 6.60 14.27 16.59
N ILE A 20 5.33 14.16 16.17
CA ILE A 20 4.92 14.14 14.78
C ILE A 20 4.72 15.58 14.29
N SER A 21 5.58 16.02 13.37
CA SER A 21 5.44 17.30 12.67
C SER A 21 4.49 17.19 11.48
N GLN A 22 4.64 16.13 10.69
CA GLN A 22 3.78 15.82 9.54
C GLN A 22 3.72 14.31 9.33
N HIS A 23 2.59 13.81 8.83
CA HIS A 23 2.42 12.41 8.50
C HIS A 23 1.58 12.24 7.23
N TRP A 24 1.95 11.28 6.41
CA TRP A 24 1.24 10.89 5.19
C TRP A 24 1.60 9.44 4.83
N HIS A 25 0.97 8.90 3.82
CA HIS A 25 1.31 7.57 3.33
C HIS A 25 1.45 7.52 1.81
N CYS A 26 2.20 6.56 1.29
CA CYS A 26 2.13 6.10 -0.09
C CYS A 26 1.42 4.74 -0.14
N ILE A 27 1.49 4.03 -1.27
CA ILE A 27 0.79 2.75 -1.46
C ILE A 27 1.17 1.70 -0.40
N THR A 28 2.39 1.75 0.14
CA THR A 28 2.93 0.71 1.01
C THR A 28 3.60 1.24 2.30
N ARG A 29 3.71 2.56 2.50
CA ARG A 29 4.48 3.15 3.60
C ARG A 29 3.75 4.28 4.29
N LEU A 30 3.80 4.31 5.61
CA LEU A 30 3.60 5.53 6.40
C LEU A 30 4.90 6.34 6.37
N ARG A 31 4.77 7.64 6.28
CA ARG A 31 5.87 8.58 6.27
C ARG A 31 5.64 9.64 7.34
N PHE A 32 6.66 9.90 8.13
CA PHE A 32 6.63 10.86 9.21
C PHE A 32 7.81 11.83 9.08
N ASN A 33 7.53 13.12 9.21
CA ASN A 33 8.52 14.10 9.62
C ASN A 33 8.38 14.27 11.12
N LEU A 34 9.44 14.04 11.88
CA LEU A 34 9.45 14.09 13.32
C LEU A 34 10.23 15.31 13.80
N HIS A 35 9.86 15.85 14.96
CA HIS A 35 10.61 16.94 15.61
C HIS A 35 11.96 16.44 16.15
N ASN A 36 12.01 15.22 16.68
CA ASN A 36 13.23 14.57 17.15
C ASN A 36 13.25 13.09 16.75
N ASN A 37 14.20 12.71 15.89
CA ASN A 37 14.37 11.33 15.42
C ASN A 37 15.02 10.41 16.47
N GLU A 38 15.68 10.95 17.50
CA GLU A 38 16.30 10.16 18.56
C GLU A 38 15.27 9.49 19.47
N LEU A 39 14.02 9.96 19.47
CA LEU A 39 12.91 9.38 20.24
C LEU A 39 12.31 8.14 19.56
N VAL A 40 12.77 7.80 18.36
CA VAL A 40 12.23 6.67 17.60
C VAL A 40 12.88 5.37 18.05
N ASN A 41 12.08 4.45 18.55
CA ASN A 41 12.52 3.08 18.84
C ASN A 41 12.37 2.21 17.58
N VAL A 42 13.40 2.23 16.72
CA VAL A 42 13.40 1.53 15.41
C VAL A 42 13.28 0.02 15.58
N ASP A 43 13.91 -0.54 16.60
CA ASP A 43 13.94 -1.99 16.81
C ASP A 43 12.57 -2.51 17.26
N GLU A 44 11.88 -1.81 18.14
CA GLU A 44 10.51 -2.16 18.53
C GLU A 44 9.50 -1.89 17.41
N LEU A 45 9.67 -0.84 16.60
CA LEU A 45 8.84 -0.61 15.41
C LEU A 45 8.91 -1.79 14.42
N ARG A 46 10.09 -2.39 14.24
CA ARG A 46 10.28 -3.57 13.39
C ARG A 46 9.61 -4.83 13.92
N ASN A 47 9.34 -4.88 15.22
CA ASN A 47 8.69 -6.02 15.87
C ASN A 47 7.15 -5.95 15.80
N ILE A 48 6.58 -4.84 15.33
CA ILE A 48 5.13 -4.75 15.11
C ILE A 48 4.76 -5.71 13.96
N PRO A 49 3.80 -6.62 14.12
CA PRO A 49 3.49 -7.69 13.16
C PRO A 49 3.23 -7.24 11.72
N TRP A 50 2.68 -6.06 11.51
CA TRP A 50 2.39 -5.51 10.17
C TRP A 50 3.50 -4.62 9.62
N VAL A 51 4.53 -4.34 10.39
CA VAL A 51 5.67 -3.55 9.94
C VAL A 51 6.67 -4.45 9.22
N LEU A 52 6.69 -4.34 7.90
CA LEU A 52 7.62 -5.07 7.02
C LEU A 52 9.04 -4.51 7.07
N GLY A 53 9.19 -3.25 7.47
CA GLY A 53 10.47 -2.59 7.61
C GLY A 53 10.35 -1.14 8.06
N VAL A 54 11.45 -0.62 8.61
CA VAL A 54 11.57 0.79 9.04
C VAL A 54 12.84 1.35 8.43
N ASN A 55 12.74 2.50 7.78
CA ASN A 55 13.87 3.17 7.15
C ASN A 55 13.82 4.68 7.38
N PHE A 56 14.99 5.31 7.48
CA PHE A 56 15.12 6.74 7.44
C PHE A 56 15.62 7.18 6.05
N GLN A 57 14.92 8.10 5.44
CA GLN A 57 15.37 8.77 4.22
C GLN A 57 15.63 10.25 4.56
N GLY A 58 16.89 10.56 4.81
CA GLY A 58 17.25 11.85 5.40
C GLY A 58 16.65 11.98 6.80
N ASN A 59 15.82 13.00 7.02
CA ASN A 59 15.14 13.24 8.29
C ASN A 59 13.72 12.63 8.38
N GLN A 60 13.29 11.91 7.32
CA GLN A 60 11.98 11.31 7.22
C GLN A 60 12.00 9.85 7.65
N LEU A 61 11.19 9.52 8.65
CA LEU A 61 10.93 8.14 9.03
C LEU A 61 9.90 7.51 8.07
N GLN A 62 10.19 6.33 7.58
CA GLN A 62 9.30 5.51 6.75
C GLN A 62 9.03 4.17 7.42
N VAL A 63 7.77 3.91 7.73
CA VAL A 63 7.30 2.63 8.27
C VAL A 63 6.54 1.89 7.15
N ILE A 64 7.07 0.74 6.74
CA ILE A 64 6.58 -0.02 5.59
C ILE A 64 5.56 -1.04 6.09
N LEU A 65 4.32 -0.92 5.61
CA LEU A 65 3.18 -1.73 6.02
C LEU A 65 2.56 -2.55 4.87
N GLY A 66 3.09 -2.39 3.64
CA GLY A 66 2.52 -3.05 2.46
C GLY A 66 1.06 -2.63 2.22
N SER A 67 0.20 -3.60 1.92
CA SER A 67 -1.23 -3.36 1.63
C SER A 67 -2.04 -2.81 2.81
N HIS A 68 -1.53 -2.92 4.06
CA HIS A 68 -2.23 -2.46 5.27
C HIS A 68 -2.10 -0.95 5.52
N VAL A 69 -1.24 -0.26 4.77
CA VAL A 69 -0.88 1.14 5.01
C VAL A 69 -2.09 2.08 5.06
N THR A 70 -3.06 1.93 4.16
CA THR A 70 -4.22 2.82 4.06
C THR A 70 -5.11 2.71 5.30
N HIS A 71 -5.34 1.50 5.79
CA HIS A 71 -6.15 1.26 6.98
C HIS A 71 -5.46 1.80 8.25
N VAL A 72 -4.16 1.52 8.40
CA VAL A 72 -3.38 2.02 9.54
C VAL A 72 -3.26 3.55 9.50
N PHE A 73 -3.09 4.14 8.31
CA PHE A 73 -3.03 5.59 8.16
C PHE A 73 -4.34 6.28 8.54
N THR A 74 -5.48 5.71 8.16
CA THR A 74 -6.80 6.27 8.52
C THR A 74 -6.98 6.35 10.03
N GLU A 75 -6.57 5.31 10.76
CA GLU A 75 -6.64 5.31 12.22
C GLU A 75 -5.60 6.24 12.86
N LEU A 76 -4.38 6.25 12.32
CA LEU A 76 -3.32 7.15 12.77
C LEU A 76 -3.71 8.62 12.61
N HIS A 77 -4.32 8.97 11.49
CA HIS A 77 -4.77 10.33 11.21
C HIS A 77 -5.84 10.80 12.21
N LYS A 78 -6.80 9.93 12.58
CA LYS A 78 -7.80 10.21 13.62
C LYS A 78 -7.18 10.43 15.02
N LEU A 79 -6.06 9.76 15.29
CA LEU A 79 -5.37 9.85 16.56
C LEU A 79 -4.48 11.09 16.66
N VAL A 80 -3.92 11.55 15.55
CA VAL A 80 -2.94 12.67 15.53
C VAL A 80 -3.61 14.04 15.38
N GLU A 81 -4.81 14.12 14.77
CA GLU A 81 -5.60 15.35 14.71
C GLU A 81 -6.72 15.34 15.76
N PRO A 82 -6.55 15.99 16.92
CA PRO A 82 -7.68 16.29 17.79
C PRO A 82 -8.57 17.32 17.09
N SER A 83 -9.87 17.04 17.04
CA SER A 83 -10.92 17.97 16.64
C SER A 83 -10.79 19.30 17.40
N THR A 84 -10.23 20.31 16.74
CA THR A 84 -10.32 21.71 17.18
C THR A 84 -10.49 22.62 15.98
N SER A 85 -11.68 23.17 15.92
CA SER A 85 -12.03 24.38 15.20
C SER A 85 -11.12 25.55 15.59
N THR A 86 -10.75 26.35 14.57
CA THR A 86 -10.44 27.77 14.62
C THR A 86 -9.69 28.31 15.84
N GLU A 87 -8.45 28.75 15.62
CA GLU A 87 -8.06 30.11 15.90
C GLU A 87 -6.61 30.38 15.46
N SER A 88 -6.48 31.48 14.74
CA SER A 88 -5.23 32.14 14.40
C SER A 88 -4.47 32.55 15.67
N LEU A 89 -3.14 32.46 15.68
CA LEU A 89 -2.26 33.46 16.32
C LEU A 89 -0.79 33.26 15.91
N ASP A 90 -0.27 34.30 15.35
CA ASP A 90 1.02 34.97 15.37
C ASP A 90 2.29 34.27 15.90
N ASP A 91 3.30 34.48 15.09
CA ASP A 91 4.75 34.70 15.33
C ASP A 91 5.28 34.48 16.74
N GLN A 92 6.17 33.50 16.88
CA GLN A 92 7.41 33.71 17.64
C GLN A 92 8.56 32.91 16.99
N GLN A 93 9.56 33.68 16.59
CA GLN A 93 10.87 33.26 16.16
C GLN A 93 11.55 32.40 17.23
N GLY A 94 11.79 31.15 16.86
CA GLY A 94 12.77 30.28 17.51
C GLY A 94 13.67 29.71 16.43
N SER A 95 14.89 30.23 16.34
CA SER A 95 15.94 29.76 15.44
C SER A 95 16.31 28.31 15.77
N ASN A 96 15.75 27.35 15.06
CA ASN A 96 16.27 26.01 14.98
C ASN A 96 16.83 25.79 13.57
N ILE A 97 18.13 25.56 13.53
CA ILE A 97 18.90 25.19 12.36
C ILE A 97 18.32 23.87 11.84
N GLU A 98 17.46 23.96 10.82
CA GLU A 98 17.04 22.78 10.04
C GLU A 98 18.28 22.17 9.38
N PRO A 99 18.58 20.88 9.58
CA PRO A 99 19.61 20.24 8.79
C PRO A 99 19.15 20.33 7.33
N LYS A 100 19.99 20.92 6.46
CA LYS A 100 19.74 21.06 5.02
C LYS A 100 19.36 19.69 4.46
N GLN A 101 18.05 19.47 4.21
CA GLN A 101 17.60 18.32 3.43
C GLN A 101 18.28 18.41 2.05
N ASN A 102 18.88 17.32 1.61
CA ASN A 102 19.45 17.24 0.27
C ASN A 102 18.33 17.55 -0.74
N PHE A 103 18.52 18.57 -1.56
CA PHE A 103 17.57 19.00 -2.61
C PHE A 103 17.05 17.82 -3.44
N ILE A 104 17.92 16.86 -3.69
CA ILE A 104 17.63 15.63 -4.45
C ILE A 104 16.52 14.81 -3.76
N ASN A 105 16.61 14.56 -2.45
CA ASN A 105 15.61 13.78 -1.72
C ASN A 105 14.26 14.51 -1.70
N THR A 106 14.25 15.81 -1.45
CA THR A 106 13.04 16.64 -1.47
C THR A 106 12.35 16.60 -2.83
N PHE A 107 13.13 16.62 -3.93
CA PHE A 107 12.59 16.50 -5.28
C PHE A 107 11.92 15.14 -5.54
N PHE A 108 12.53 14.02 -5.13
CA PHE A 108 11.93 12.70 -5.30
C PHE A 108 10.71 12.48 -4.41
N ASP A 109 10.73 12.99 -3.19
CA ASP A 109 9.55 12.98 -2.30
C ASP A 109 8.39 13.79 -2.87
N PHE A 110 8.70 14.90 -3.55
CA PHE A 110 7.71 15.68 -4.27
C PHE A 110 7.10 14.86 -5.41
N LEU A 111 7.91 14.27 -6.28
CA LEU A 111 7.43 13.45 -7.42
C LEU A 111 6.59 12.26 -6.93
N SER A 112 7.10 11.49 -5.96
CA SER A 112 6.35 10.37 -5.37
C SER A 112 4.99 10.84 -4.85
N GLY A 113 4.94 11.95 -4.14
CA GLY A 113 3.70 12.48 -3.55
C GLY A 113 2.66 12.95 -4.56
N ILE A 114 3.05 13.36 -5.77
CA ILE A 114 2.11 13.77 -6.81
C ILE A 114 1.62 12.59 -7.67
N PHE A 115 2.46 11.58 -7.91
CA PHE A 115 2.09 10.44 -8.75
C PHE A 115 1.31 9.36 -7.98
N THR A 116 1.67 9.07 -6.73
CA THR A 116 1.04 7.99 -5.94
C THR A 116 -0.49 8.06 -5.91
N PRO A 117 -1.15 9.21 -5.67
CA PRO A 117 -2.61 9.26 -5.59
C PRO A 117 -3.33 8.95 -6.90
N ILE A 118 -2.69 9.19 -8.05
CA ILE A 118 -3.31 9.01 -9.38
C ILE A 118 -3.02 7.61 -9.97
N LEU A 119 -2.08 6.85 -9.39
CA LEU A 119 -1.71 5.53 -9.91
C LEU A 119 -2.88 4.57 -10.08
N PRO A 120 -3.84 4.44 -9.15
CA PRO A 120 -4.95 3.50 -9.33
C PRO A 120 -5.76 3.76 -10.62
N ALA A 121 -6.01 5.03 -10.96
CA ALA A 121 -6.71 5.40 -12.18
C ALA A 121 -5.90 5.05 -13.44
N ILE A 122 -4.61 5.38 -13.44
CA ILE A 122 -3.70 5.11 -14.57
C ILE A 122 -3.54 3.59 -14.79
N ILE A 123 -3.39 2.83 -13.70
CA ILE A 123 -3.20 1.38 -13.76
C ILE A 123 -4.45 0.68 -14.31
N GLY A 124 -5.64 1.04 -13.79
CA GLY A 124 -6.90 0.43 -14.25
C GLY A 124 -7.15 0.68 -15.74
N THR A 125 -6.97 1.91 -16.18
CA THR A 125 -7.14 2.28 -17.60
C THR A 125 -6.05 1.66 -18.49
N GLY A 126 -4.80 1.60 -18.02
CA GLY A 126 -3.69 0.96 -18.74
C GLY A 126 -3.87 -0.55 -18.90
N LEU A 127 -4.35 -1.24 -17.86
CA LEU A 127 -4.67 -2.66 -17.94
C LEU A 127 -5.79 -2.93 -18.97
N LEU A 128 -6.84 -2.12 -18.94
CA LEU A 128 -7.92 -2.22 -19.94
C LEU A 128 -7.39 -2.02 -21.37
N LYS A 129 -6.46 -1.07 -21.57
CA LYS A 129 -5.82 -0.84 -22.88
C LYS A 129 -5.04 -2.06 -23.36
N GLY A 130 -4.32 -2.73 -22.46
CA GLY A 130 -3.61 -3.97 -22.75
C GLY A 130 -4.55 -5.13 -23.09
N LEU A 131 -5.64 -5.31 -22.33
CA LEU A 131 -6.66 -6.32 -22.60
C LEU A 131 -7.35 -6.08 -23.95
N LEU A 132 -7.62 -4.83 -24.29
CA LEU A 132 -8.23 -4.46 -25.57
C LEU A 132 -7.33 -4.84 -26.77
N ALA A 133 -6.02 -4.70 -26.64
CA ALA A 133 -5.07 -5.16 -27.65
C ALA A 133 -5.11 -6.69 -27.83
N LEU A 134 -5.29 -7.46 -26.74
CA LEU A 134 -5.49 -8.91 -26.84
C LEU A 134 -6.83 -9.28 -27.49
N PHE A 135 -7.90 -8.57 -27.19
CA PHE A 135 -9.22 -8.81 -27.78
C PHE A 135 -9.22 -8.54 -29.30
N ASP A 136 -8.54 -7.48 -29.72
CA ASP A 136 -8.37 -7.18 -31.15
C ASP A 136 -7.55 -8.27 -31.85
N MET A 137 -6.42 -8.68 -31.28
CA MET A 137 -5.56 -9.71 -31.85
C MET A 137 -6.24 -11.10 -31.91
N SER A 138 -7.10 -11.42 -30.92
CA SER A 138 -7.88 -12.68 -30.91
C SER A 138 -9.11 -12.65 -31.83
N GLY A 139 -9.44 -11.49 -32.40
CA GLY A 139 -10.63 -11.29 -33.21
C GLY A 139 -11.94 -11.20 -32.40
N PHE A 140 -11.85 -11.16 -31.05
CA PHE A 140 -13.01 -11.05 -30.15
C PHE A 140 -13.70 -9.68 -30.26
N ILE A 141 -12.90 -8.60 -30.32
CA ILE A 141 -13.36 -7.22 -30.56
C ILE A 141 -12.45 -6.65 -31.65
N GLN A 142 -12.98 -6.32 -32.80
CA GLN A 142 -12.20 -5.80 -33.91
C GLN A 142 -11.91 -4.31 -33.77
N ALA A 143 -10.69 -3.90 -34.09
CA ALA A 143 -10.33 -2.50 -34.20
C ALA A 143 -11.28 -1.77 -35.16
N GLY A 144 -11.83 -0.62 -34.68
CA GLY A 144 -12.79 0.17 -35.45
C GLY A 144 -14.27 -0.13 -35.18
N SER A 145 -14.61 -1.24 -34.48
CA SER A 145 -15.98 -1.47 -34.00
C SER A 145 -16.39 -0.41 -32.96
N SER A 146 -17.70 -0.26 -32.74
CA SER A 146 -18.22 0.69 -31.74
C SER A 146 -17.76 0.32 -30.33
N GLU A 147 -17.76 -0.98 -30.00
CA GLU A 147 -17.31 -1.55 -28.74
C GLU A 147 -15.83 -1.25 -28.51
N TYR A 148 -14.99 -1.46 -29.53
CA TYR A 148 -13.57 -1.13 -29.49
C TYR A 148 -13.37 0.36 -29.19
N ARG A 149 -14.05 1.24 -29.90
CA ARG A 149 -13.91 2.71 -29.75
C ARG A 149 -14.33 3.17 -28.37
N ILE A 150 -15.41 2.62 -27.79
CA ILE A 150 -15.86 2.94 -26.44
C ILE A 150 -14.82 2.47 -25.42
N LEU A 151 -14.40 1.22 -25.46
CA LEU A 151 -13.41 0.67 -24.53
C LEU A 151 -12.04 1.35 -24.68
N TYR A 152 -11.64 1.69 -25.90
CA TYR A 152 -10.43 2.47 -26.16
C TYR A 152 -10.51 3.85 -25.49
N THR A 153 -11.62 4.56 -25.63
CA THR A 153 -11.81 5.89 -25.01
C THR A 153 -11.76 5.79 -23.49
N ILE A 154 -12.39 4.77 -22.90
CA ILE A 154 -12.31 4.52 -21.45
C ILE A 154 -10.86 4.25 -21.03
N SER A 155 -10.16 3.39 -21.76
CA SER A 155 -8.78 3.00 -21.45
C SER A 155 -7.75 4.11 -21.67
N ASP A 156 -8.04 5.09 -22.52
CA ASP A 156 -7.14 6.19 -22.86
C ASP A 156 -7.38 7.44 -22.00
N SER A 157 -8.56 7.56 -21.38
CA SER A 157 -9.04 8.78 -20.72
C SER A 157 -8.10 9.29 -19.62
N ALA A 158 -7.58 8.42 -18.73
CA ALA A 158 -6.68 8.84 -17.67
C ALA A 158 -5.33 9.34 -18.19
N PHE A 159 -4.87 8.83 -19.32
CA PHE A 159 -3.64 9.27 -19.99
C PHE A 159 -3.86 10.57 -20.74
N TYR A 160 -4.94 10.65 -21.48
CA TYR A 160 -5.29 11.88 -22.24
C TYR A 160 -5.46 13.08 -21.32
N PHE A 161 -6.16 12.89 -20.19
CA PHE A 161 -6.41 13.92 -19.18
C PHE A 161 -5.43 13.90 -18.01
N LEU A 162 -4.24 13.32 -18.19
CA LEU A 162 -3.21 13.24 -17.16
C LEU A 162 -2.89 14.58 -16.48
N PRO A 163 -2.80 15.72 -17.21
CA PRO A 163 -2.57 17.03 -16.57
C PRO A 163 -3.63 17.40 -15.54
N ILE A 164 -4.88 16.95 -15.71
CA ILE A 164 -5.98 17.24 -14.78
C ILE A 164 -5.81 16.45 -13.48
N LEU A 165 -5.49 15.16 -13.59
CA LEU A 165 -5.20 14.32 -12.42
C LEU A 165 -4.00 14.84 -11.63
N LEU A 166 -2.95 15.24 -12.33
CA LEU A 166 -1.75 15.82 -11.73
C LEU A 166 -2.02 17.17 -11.07
N ALA A 167 -2.83 18.04 -11.68
CA ALA A 167 -3.15 19.35 -11.11
C ALA A 167 -3.70 19.24 -9.70
N PHE A 168 -4.59 18.28 -9.45
CA PHE A 168 -5.18 18.05 -8.14
C PHE A 168 -4.13 17.62 -7.11
N SER A 169 -3.28 16.65 -7.47
CA SER A 169 -2.22 16.14 -6.58
C SER A 169 -1.15 17.21 -6.31
N VAL A 170 -0.77 17.96 -7.33
CA VAL A 170 0.23 19.05 -7.22
C VAL A 170 -0.30 20.20 -6.36
N ALA A 171 -1.58 20.55 -6.50
CA ALA A 171 -2.22 21.59 -5.69
C ALA A 171 -2.21 21.24 -4.21
N LYS A 172 -2.53 20.00 -3.85
CA LYS A 172 -2.40 19.50 -2.47
C LYS A 172 -0.97 19.63 -1.94
N LYS A 173 0.02 19.28 -2.77
CA LYS A 173 1.43 19.34 -2.37
C LYS A 173 1.91 20.78 -2.16
N PHE A 174 1.43 21.74 -2.97
CA PHE A 174 1.74 23.18 -2.83
C PHE A 174 0.79 23.93 -1.91
N LYS A 175 -0.17 23.22 -1.26
CA LYS A 175 -1.17 23.79 -0.34
C LYS A 175 -1.90 24.99 -0.97
N THR A 176 -2.44 24.78 -2.17
CA THR A 176 -3.25 25.77 -2.90
C THR A 176 -4.59 25.18 -3.27
N ASN A 177 -5.51 25.99 -3.79
CA ASN A 177 -6.86 25.55 -4.13
C ASN A 177 -6.84 24.55 -5.29
N GLU A 178 -7.29 23.32 -5.03
CA GLU A 178 -7.28 22.22 -5.99
C GLU A 178 -8.20 22.47 -7.17
N TYR A 179 -9.35 23.10 -6.97
CA TYR A 179 -10.32 23.37 -8.03
C TYR A 179 -9.82 24.43 -9.00
N ILE A 180 -9.12 25.47 -8.51
CA ILE A 180 -8.49 26.48 -9.37
C ILE A 180 -7.34 25.85 -10.17
N ALA A 181 -6.57 24.95 -9.55
CA ALA A 181 -5.51 24.23 -10.25
C ALA A 181 -6.05 23.29 -11.33
N VAL A 182 -7.13 22.56 -11.04
CA VAL A 182 -7.83 21.72 -12.03
C VAL A 182 -8.40 22.58 -13.17
N THR A 183 -8.92 23.77 -12.88
CA THR A 183 -9.39 24.71 -13.92
C THR A 183 -8.23 25.17 -14.82
N LEU A 184 -7.04 25.40 -14.26
CA LEU A 184 -5.84 25.70 -15.06
C LEU A 184 -5.48 24.52 -15.98
N ALA A 185 -5.62 23.28 -15.50
CA ALA A 185 -5.38 22.09 -16.32
C ALA A 185 -6.43 21.95 -17.45
N PHE A 186 -7.70 22.23 -17.19
CA PHE A 186 -8.72 22.30 -18.25
C PHE A 186 -8.37 23.32 -19.32
N ILE A 187 -7.85 24.49 -18.93
CA ILE A 187 -7.39 25.52 -19.89
C ILE A 187 -6.24 24.99 -20.74
N LEU A 188 -5.26 24.29 -20.14
CA LEU A 188 -4.13 23.70 -20.86
C LEU A 188 -4.54 22.66 -21.91
N VAL A 189 -5.55 21.82 -21.61
CA VAL A 189 -6.02 20.77 -22.53
C VAL A 189 -7.23 21.19 -23.36
N TYR A 190 -7.60 22.48 -23.33
CA TYR A 190 -8.76 22.98 -24.04
C TYR A 190 -8.56 22.89 -25.56
N PRO A 191 -9.50 22.31 -26.33
CA PRO A 191 -9.33 22.00 -27.75
C PRO A 191 -8.95 23.20 -28.63
N MET A 192 -9.37 24.42 -28.25
CA MET A 192 -9.06 25.66 -28.99
C MET A 192 -7.54 25.87 -29.08
N PHE A 193 -6.78 25.62 -28.03
CA PHE A 193 -5.32 25.79 -28.02
C PHE A 193 -4.57 24.70 -28.78
N GLN A 194 -5.27 23.65 -29.22
CA GLN A 194 -4.67 22.51 -29.94
C GLN A 194 -4.95 22.56 -31.45
N ASN A 195 -6.07 23.15 -31.87
CA ASN A 195 -6.57 23.06 -33.24
C ASN A 195 -6.46 24.38 -34.03
N GLU A 196 -6.25 25.49 -33.34
CA GLU A 196 -6.16 26.82 -33.98
C GLU A 196 -4.68 27.19 -34.24
N PRO A 197 -4.39 28.04 -35.22
CA PRO A 197 -3.04 28.59 -35.40
C PRO A 197 -2.58 29.34 -34.14
N ALA A 198 -1.28 29.58 -34.02
CA ALA A 198 -0.71 30.25 -32.86
C ALA A 198 -1.47 31.55 -32.54
N LEU A 199 -1.99 31.63 -31.32
CA LEU A 199 -2.79 32.77 -30.85
C LEU A 199 -1.88 33.83 -30.23
N SER A 200 -2.36 35.09 -30.26
CA SER A 200 -1.65 36.19 -29.61
C SER A 200 -2.60 36.95 -28.70
N PHE A 201 -2.19 37.19 -27.47
CA PHE A 201 -2.91 37.99 -26.49
C PHE A 201 -2.12 39.28 -26.19
N PHE A 202 -2.57 40.42 -26.69
CA PHE A 202 -1.88 41.71 -26.56
C PHE A 202 -0.37 41.66 -26.94
N GLY A 203 -0.03 40.94 -28.00
CA GLY A 203 1.34 40.77 -28.47
C GLY A 203 2.13 39.63 -27.78
N ILE A 204 1.57 38.98 -26.77
CA ILE A 204 2.15 37.78 -26.15
C ILE A 204 1.77 36.57 -27.00
N ASN A 205 2.73 35.89 -27.57
CA ASN A 205 2.50 34.71 -28.40
C ASN A 205 2.19 33.49 -27.55
N ILE A 206 1.12 32.77 -27.87
CA ILE A 206 0.72 31.51 -27.28
C ILE A 206 0.97 30.42 -28.34
N PRO A 207 2.00 29.60 -28.19
CA PRO A 207 2.33 28.56 -29.17
C PRO A 207 1.27 27.47 -29.20
N ASN A 208 0.98 26.95 -30.40
CA ASN A 208 0.10 25.80 -30.58
C ASN A 208 0.80 24.53 -30.18
N ILE A 209 0.60 24.08 -28.94
CA ILE A 209 1.19 22.84 -28.40
C ILE A 209 0.08 22.03 -27.72
N THR A 210 0.03 20.74 -28.03
CA THR A 210 -0.89 19.80 -27.37
C THR A 210 -0.30 19.35 -26.04
N TYR A 211 -0.97 19.67 -24.93
CA TYR A 211 -0.49 19.34 -23.58
C TYR A 211 -1.11 18.07 -22.98
N ASN A 212 -1.96 17.35 -23.70
CA ASN A 212 -2.44 16.02 -23.31
C ASN A 212 -1.25 15.08 -23.08
N PHE A 213 -1.38 14.15 -22.17
CA PHE A 213 -0.31 13.20 -21.77
C PHE A 213 0.93 13.84 -21.11
N THR A 214 0.98 15.17 -20.92
CA THR A 214 2.16 15.84 -20.40
C THR A 214 2.12 15.98 -18.88
N VAL A 215 3.32 16.05 -18.28
CA VAL A 215 3.51 16.10 -16.82
C VAL A 215 4.05 17.46 -16.37
N ILE A 216 5.20 17.86 -16.94
CA ILE A 216 5.96 19.03 -16.46
C ILE A 216 5.18 20.34 -16.63
N PRO A 217 4.45 20.58 -17.74
CA PRO A 217 3.70 21.81 -17.95
C PRO A 217 2.76 22.16 -16.80
N ILE A 218 1.96 21.20 -16.36
CA ILE A 218 0.97 21.45 -15.29
C ILE A 218 1.63 21.59 -13.92
N ILE A 219 2.73 20.85 -13.65
CA ILE A 219 3.48 21.01 -12.40
C ILE A 219 4.00 22.44 -12.27
N LEU A 220 4.61 22.98 -13.34
CA LEU A 220 5.10 24.36 -13.35
C LEU A 220 3.94 25.39 -13.26
N GLY A 221 2.83 25.11 -13.93
CA GLY A 221 1.63 25.96 -13.87
C GLY A 221 1.04 26.06 -12.46
N VAL A 222 0.87 24.93 -11.78
CA VAL A 222 0.33 24.90 -10.41
C VAL A 222 1.33 25.43 -9.39
N TRP A 223 2.63 25.21 -9.61
CA TRP A 223 3.66 25.86 -8.81
C TRP A 223 3.54 27.38 -8.88
N LEU A 224 3.45 27.96 -10.06
CA LEU A 224 3.22 29.41 -10.26
C LEU A 224 1.90 29.86 -9.62
N LEU A 225 0.81 29.10 -9.83
CA LEU A 225 -0.51 29.37 -9.27
C LEU A 225 -0.45 29.51 -7.75
N SER A 226 0.31 28.66 -7.07
CA SER A 226 0.45 28.72 -5.62
C SER A 226 1.08 30.03 -5.11
N TYR A 227 2.00 30.62 -5.87
CA TYR A 227 2.60 31.92 -5.55
C TYR A 227 1.65 33.07 -5.85
N ILE A 228 1.03 33.06 -7.04
CA ILE A 228 0.09 34.10 -7.47
C ILE A 228 -1.13 34.12 -6.53
N ASN A 229 -1.66 32.96 -6.15
CA ASN A 229 -2.79 32.87 -5.23
C ASN A 229 -2.46 33.57 -3.89
N ARG A 230 -1.33 33.22 -3.28
CA ARG A 230 -0.88 33.86 -2.02
C ARG A 230 -0.64 35.36 -2.16
N TRP A 231 -0.14 35.82 -3.31
CA TRP A 231 0.10 37.24 -3.57
C TRP A 231 -1.22 38.01 -3.77
N VAL A 232 -2.14 37.49 -4.59
CA VAL A 232 -3.45 38.09 -4.86
C VAL A 232 -4.30 38.14 -3.58
N GLU A 233 -4.31 37.07 -2.79
CA GLU A 233 -5.04 37.03 -1.52
C GLU A 233 -4.61 38.11 -0.52
N LYS A 234 -3.36 38.54 -0.56
CA LYS A 234 -2.86 39.63 0.30
C LYS A 234 -3.32 41.01 -0.13
N ILE A 235 -3.59 41.19 -1.42
CA ILE A 235 -3.93 42.50 -2.00
C ILE A 235 -5.45 42.75 -1.99
N ILE A 236 -6.25 41.68 -2.19
CA ILE A 236 -7.69 41.79 -2.34
C ILE A 236 -8.38 41.90 -0.97
N PRO A 237 -9.25 42.95 -0.76
CA PRO A 237 -10.03 43.09 0.47
C PRO A 237 -10.95 41.89 0.74
N ALA A 238 -11.14 41.54 2.01
CA ALA A 238 -11.90 40.36 2.45
C ALA A 238 -13.32 40.27 1.87
N SER A 239 -14.00 41.40 1.74
CA SER A 239 -15.38 41.49 1.24
C SER A 239 -15.58 41.06 -0.21
N VAL A 240 -14.53 41.07 -1.04
CA VAL A 240 -14.59 40.72 -2.47
C VAL A 240 -13.67 39.58 -2.86
N LYS A 241 -12.95 38.99 -1.89
CA LYS A 241 -11.99 37.91 -2.14
C LYS A 241 -12.57 36.72 -2.90
N ILE A 242 -13.78 36.30 -2.56
CA ILE A 242 -14.40 35.10 -3.11
C ILE A 242 -14.60 35.19 -4.63
N ILE A 243 -14.73 36.42 -5.18
CA ILE A 243 -14.94 36.66 -6.62
C ILE A 243 -13.63 37.00 -7.31
N PHE A 244 -12.87 37.96 -6.75
CA PHE A 244 -11.72 38.52 -7.46
C PHE A 244 -10.46 37.71 -7.33
N VAL A 245 -10.27 36.92 -6.24
CA VAL A 245 -9.08 36.08 -6.11
C VAL A 245 -9.06 34.99 -7.18
N PRO A 246 -10.06 34.09 -7.33
CA PRO A 246 -10.02 33.08 -8.37
C PRO A 246 -9.97 33.67 -9.79
N LEU A 247 -10.67 34.79 -10.05
CA LEU A 247 -10.64 35.45 -11.33
C LEU A 247 -9.24 35.90 -11.72
N LEU A 248 -8.60 36.69 -10.87
CA LEU A 248 -7.26 37.25 -11.16
C LEU A 248 -6.19 36.14 -11.17
N VAL A 249 -6.27 35.20 -10.26
CA VAL A 249 -5.34 34.05 -10.20
C VAL A 249 -5.41 33.23 -11.49
N LEU A 250 -6.62 32.90 -11.98
CA LEU A 250 -6.77 32.16 -13.24
C LEU A 250 -6.25 32.96 -14.44
N ILE A 251 -6.62 34.24 -14.59
CA ILE A 251 -6.17 35.03 -15.73
C ILE A 251 -4.64 35.13 -15.75
N ILE A 252 -4.05 35.59 -14.64
CA ILE A 252 -2.61 35.85 -14.59
C ILE A 252 -1.82 34.53 -14.77
N THR A 253 -2.23 33.47 -14.04
CA THR A 253 -1.52 32.20 -14.10
C THR A 253 -1.66 31.54 -15.47
N SER A 254 -2.85 31.57 -16.07
CA SER A 254 -3.08 30.94 -17.38
C SER A 254 -2.27 31.61 -18.48
N LEU A 255 -2.21 32.93 -18.51
CA LEU A 255 -1.46 33.66 -19.54
C LEU A 255 0.05 33.36 -19.44
N ILE A 256 0.63 33.38 -18.23
CA ILE A 256 2.05 33.08 -18.04
C ILE A 256 2.31 31.58 -18.30
N THR A 257 1.40 30.71 -17.88
CA THR A 257 1.56 29.28 -18.09
C THR A 257 1.51 28.95 -19.59
N LEU A 258 0.50 29.41 -20.33
CA LEU A 258 0.35 29.11 -21.75
C LEU A 258 1.46 29.71 -22.62
N SER A 259 1.94 30.91 -22.27
CA SER A 259 2.94 31.62 -23.10
C SER A 259 4.39 31.16 -22.78
N LEU A 260 4.67 30.78 -21.55
CA LEU A 260 6.07 30.54 -21.10
C LEU A 260 6.28 29.18 -20.44
N LEU A 261 5.55 28.90 -19.33
CA LEU A 261 5.90 27.73 -18.49
C LEU A 261 5.50 26.41 -19.13
N ALA A 262 4.35 26.35 -19.80
CA ALA A 262 3.89 25.12 -20.41
C ALA A 262 4.73 24.75 -21.65
N PRO A 263 5.07 25.66 -22.57
CA PRO A 263 6.06 25.40 -23.62
C PRO A 263 7.42 24.96 -23.06
N LEU A 264 7.94 25.65 -22.04
CA LEU A 264 9.19 25.26 -21.39
C LEU A 264 9.11 23.83 -20.85
N GLY A 265 8.06 23.51 -20.10
CA GLY A 265 7.86 22.17 -19.55
C GLY A 265 7.69 21.09 -20.63
N TYR A 266 7.06 21.43 -21.74
CA TYR A 266 6.91 20.54 -22.89
C TYR A 266 8.27 20.20 -23.51
N TYR A 267 9.11 21.22 -23.82
CA TYR A 267 10.43 21.00 -24.39
C TYR A 267 11.38 20.27 -23.44
N VAL A 268 11.30 20.50 -22.14
CA VAL A 268 12.06 19.72 -21.14
C VAL A 268 11.67 18.25 -21.19
N GLY A 269 10.37 17.94 -21.26
CA GLY A 269 9.87 16.56 -21.39
C GLY A 269 10.34 15.89 -22.68
N GLU A 270 10.29 16.61 -23.80
CA GLU A 270 10.75 16.13 -25.10
C GLU A 270 12.26 15.90 -25.12
N TYR A 271 13.05 16.79 -24.53
CA TYR A 271 14.49 16.63 -24.40
C TYR A 271 14.87 15.41 -23.57
N LEU A 272 14.19 15.17 -22.45
CA LEU A 272 14.37 13.97 -21.65
C LEU A 272 14.08 12.71 -22.46
N GLN A 273 12.97 12.70 -23.19
CA GLN A 273 12.58 11.59 -24.05
C GLN A 273 13.65 11.32 -25.12
N GLN A 274 14.09 12.36 -25.83
CA GLN A 274 15.14 12.25 -26.87
C GLN A 274 16.47 11.74 -26.30
N THR A 275 16.84 12.17 -25.10
CA THR A 275 18.06 11.73 -24.42
C THR A 275 18.01 10.23 -24.12
N PHE A 276 16.89 9.74 -23.59
CA PHE A 276 16.72 8.31 -23.34
C PHE A 276 16.65 7.50 -24.65
N SER A 277 15.95 8.00 -25.68
CA SER A 277 15.95 7.36 -26.99
C SER A 277 17.34 7.21 -27.56
N TYR A 278 18.11 8.29 -27.57
CA TYR A 278 19.50 8.26 -28.06
C TYR A 278 20.38 7.28 -27.26
N LEU A 279 20.24 7.25 -25.94
CA LEU A 279 21.01 6.33 -25.09
C LEU A 279 20.68 4.86 -25.41
N PHE A 280 19.42 4.53 -25.61
CA PHE A 280 18.99 3.17 -25.93
C PHE A 280 19.30 2.79 -27.39
N ASP A 281 19.25 3.73 -28.33
CA ASP A 281 19.61 3.50 -29.73
C ASP A 281 21.12 3.22 -29.88
N VAL A 282 21.98 3.95 -29.15
CA VAL A 282 23.46 3.81 -29.27
C VAL A 282 23.97 2.65 -28.39
N ALA A 283 23.42 2.46 -27.20
CA ALA A 283 23.96 1.54 -26.20
C ALA A 283 22.86 0.74 -25.49
N GLY A 284 21.77 0.39 -26.17
CA GLY A 284 20.59 -0.27 -25.62
C GLY A 284 20.88 -1.43 -24.67
N PRO A 285 21.73 -2.42 -25.05
CA PRO A 285 22.05 -3.54 -24.18
C PRO A 285 22.72 -3.10 -22.87
N ILE A 286 23.65 -2.13 -22.94
CA ILE A 286 24.38 -1.61 -21.77
C ILE A 286 23.46 -0.73 -20.92
N ALA A 287 22.68 0.16 -21.54
CA ALA A 287 21.72 1.01 -20.85
C ALA A 287 20.68 0.18 -20.11
N GLY A 288 20.13 -0.84 -20.78
CA GLY A 288 19.17 -1.79 -20.19
C GLY A 288 19.77 -2.59 -19.03
N LEU A 289 21.01 -3.06 -19.17
CA LEU A 289 21.74 -3.79 -18.13
C LEU A 289 21.95 -2.93 -16.87
N ILE A 290 22.43 -1.71 -17.05
CA ILE A 290 22.67 -0.79 -15.92
C ILE A 290 21.34 -0.43 -15.26
N MET A 291 20.35 -0.04 -16.04
CA MET A 291 19.08 0.39 -15.52
C MET A 291 18.34 -0.77 -14.82
N GLY A 292 18.33 -1.97 -15.41
CA GLY A 292 17.71 -3.16 -14.80
C GLY A 292 18.39 -3.59 -13.50
N GLY A 293 19.72 -3.49 -13.44
CA GLY A 293 20.48 -3.76 -12.23
C GLY A 293 20.28 -2.72 -11.13
N CYS A 294 20.10 -1.45 -11.48
CA CYS A 294 19.91 -0.38 -10.51
C CYS A 294 18.44 -0.17 -10.11
N LEU A 295 17.47 -0.70 -10.86
CA LEU A 295 16.07 -0.31 -10.69
C LEU A 295 15.51 -0.63 -9.30
N SER A 296 15.82 -1.79 -8.73
CA SER A 296 15.39 -2.11 -7.36
C SER A 296 15.95 -1.11 -6.32
N LEU A 297 17.16 -0.56 -6.53
CA LEU A 297 17.70 0.50 -5.68
C LEU A 297 16.92 1.81 -5.87
N LEU A 298 16.58 2.14 -7.11
CA LEU A 298 15.76 3.32 -7.42
C LEU A 298 14.33 3.20 -6.84
N VAL A 299 13.78 2.00 -6.81
CA VAL A 299 12.48 1.73 -6.18
C VAL A 299 12.55 1.92 -4.66
N ILE A 300 13.59 1.41 -4.00
CA ILE A 300 13.80 1.56 -2.55
C ILE A 300 13.84 3.04 -2.15
N THR A 301 14.52 3.86 -2.95
CA THR A 301 14.66 5.31 -2.69
C THR A 301 13.48 6.15 -3.21
N GLY A 302 12.55 5.56 -3.97
CA GLY A 302 11.47 6.31 -4.64
C GLY A 302 11.93 7.08 -5.89
N MET A 303 13.21 6.99 -6.26
CA MET A 303 13.78 7.75 -7.40
C MET A 303 13.23 7.29 -8.76
N HIS A 304 12.64 6.09 -8.86
CA HIS A 304 12.00 5.59 -10.08
C HIS A 304 10.89 6.50 -10.61
N TYR A 305 10.22 7.29 -9.74
CA TYR A 305 9.21 8.28 -10.16
C TYR A 305 9.78 9.40 -11.03
N ALA A 306 11.09 9.64 -11.01
CA ALA A 306 11.73 10.63 -11.89
C ALA A 306 11.66 10.27 -13.37
N PHE A 307 11.48 8.99 -13.70
CA PHE A 307 11.34 8.54 -15.09
C PHE A 307 9.92 8.74 -15.65
N PHE A 308 8.91 8.96 -14.80
CA PHE A 308 7.52 9.11 -15.24
C PHE A 308 7.30 10.22 -16.28
N PRO A 309 7.88 11.44 -16.14
CA PRO A 309 7.73 12.46 -17.18
C PRO A 309 8.23 11.99 -18.55
N ALA A 310 9.37 11.26 -18.60
CA ALA A 310 9.90 10.71 -19.83
C ALA A 310 9.00 9.57 -20.37
N THR A 311 8.55 8.66 -19.52
CA THR A 311 7.62 7.58 -19.87
C THR A 311 6.32 8.12 -20.49
N PHE A 312 5.70 9.14 -19.88
CA PHE A 312 4.49 9.75 -20.43
C PHE A 312 4.78 10.54 -21.72
N SER A 313 5.95 11.15 -21.86
CA SER A 313 6.37 11.75 -23.11
C SER A 313 6.58 10.71 -24.22
N ASN A 314 7.14 9.53 -23.89
CA ASN A 314 7.26 8.40 -24.81
C ASN A 314 5.87 7.95 -25.32
N PHE A 315 4.88 7.78 -24.43
CA PHE A 315 3.51 7.43 -24.84
C PHE A 315 2.89 8.47 -25.78
N LYS A 316 3.17 9.77 -25.54
CA LYS A 316 2.67 10.84 -26.39
C LYS A 316 3.32 10.84 -27.77
N THR A 317 4.65 10.69 -27.84
CA THR A 317 5.41 10.91 -29.07
C THR A 317 5.59 9.63 -29.88
N LEU A 318 5.79 8.50 -29.20
CA LEU A 318 6.09 7.19 -29.82
C LEU A 318 4.91 6.24 -29.76
N GLY A 319 3.96 6.45 -28.85
CA GLY A 319 2.84 5.53 -28.58
C GLY A 319 3.19 4.37 -27.65
N TYR A 320 4.42 4.27 -27.17
CA TYR A 320 4.91 3.20 -26.27
C TYR A 320 6.03 3.70 -25.36
N ASP A 321 6.24 3.02 -24.23
CA ASP A 321 7.44 3.16 -23.41
C ASP A 321 8.39 1.99 -23.62
N PHE A 322 9.68 2.26 -23.65
CA PHE A 322 10.76 1.25 -23.82
C PHE A 322 11.85 1.37 -22.75
N VAL A 323 11.71 2.31 -21.84
CA VAL A 323 12.72 2.63 -20.81
C VAL A 323 12.33 2.08 -19.46
N LEU A 324 11.23 2.55 -18.88
CA LEU A 324 10.88 2.26 -17.49
C LEU A 324 10.07 0.98 -17.32
N LEU A 325 8.95 0.85 -18.06
CA LEU A 325 7.99 -0.22 -17.81
C LEU A 325 8.53 -1.62 -18.12
N PRO A 326 9.20 -1.86 -19.29
CA PRO A 326 9.75 -3.19 -19.58
C PRO A 326 10.82 -3.59 -18.56
N ILE A 327 11.71 -2.67 -18.21
CA ILE A 327 12.80 -2.92 -17.27
C ILE A 327 12.26 -3.12 -15.84
N SER A 328 11.22 -2.37 -15.46
CA SER A 328 10.55 -2.56 -14.17
C SER A 328 9.93 -3.95 -14.04
N LEU A 329 9.25 -4.43 -15.08
CA LEU A 329 8.69 -5.78 -15.11
C LEU A 329 9.78 -6.83 -14.91
N SER A 330 10.88 -6.72 -15.63
CA SER A 330 12.03 -7.63 -15.52
C SER A 330 12.66 -7.61 -14.11
N SER A 331 12.89 -6.42 -13.55
CA SER A 331 13.47 -6.26 -12.20
C SER A 331 12.54 -6.82 -11.11
N ASN A 332 11.23 -6.65 -11.25
CA ASN A 332 10.26 -7.19 -10.30
C ASN A 332 10.22 -8.72 -10.32
N LEU A 333 10.30 -9.32 -11.51
CA LEU A 333 10.40 -10.78 -11.65
C LEU A 333 11.75 -11.32 -11.12
N ALA A 334 12.84 -10.55 -11.18
CA ALA A 334 14.09 -10.91 -10.51
C ALA A 334 13.93 -10.96 -8.98
N GLN A 335 13.24 -9.98 -8.38
CA GLN A 335 12.93 -9.99 -6.95
C GLN A 335 12.04 -11.20 -6.59
N ALA A 336 11.05 -11.52 -7.42
CA ALA A 336 10.21 -12.70 -7.24
C ALA A 336 11.04 -14.00 -7.24
N GLY A 337 11.95 -14.16 -8.21
CA GLY A 337 12.82 -15.32 -8.33
C GLY A 337 13.77 -15.48 -7.14
N ALA A 338 14.44 -14.40 -6.74
CA ALA A 338 15.32 -14.40 -5.57
C ALA A 338 14.56 -14.77 -4.29
N THR A 339 13.37 -14.20 -4.11
CA THR A 339 12.54 -14.44 -2.93
C THR A 339 12.00 -15.87 -2.90
N LEU A 340 11.59 -16.43 -4.04
CA LEU A 340 11.18 -17.83 -4.15
C LEU A 340 12.32 -18.80 -3.79
N ALA A 341 13.53 -18.50 -4.24
CA ALA A 341 14.70 -19.32 -3.89
C ALA A 341 14.98 -19.29 -2.38
N VAL A 342 14.77 -18.15 -1.71
CA VAL A 342 14.83 -18.08 -0.24
C VAL A 342 13.74 -18.96 0.37
N ALA A 343 12.49 -18.88 -0.11
CA ALA A 343 11.37 -19.67 0.42
C ALA A 343 11.65 -21.19 0.36
N ILE A 344 12.27 -21.66 -0.73
CA ILE A 344 12.59 -23.08 -0.90
C ILE A 344 13.75 -23.52 0.00
N LYS A 345 14.76 -22.67 0.16
CA LYS A 345 16.03 -23.04 0.80
C LYS A 345 16.06 -22.81 2.32
N THR A 346 15.31 -21.84 2.83
CA THR A 346 15.28 -21.54 4.26
C THR A 346 14.69 -22.68 5.08
N LYS A 347 15.26 -22.89 6.28
CA LYS A 347 14.72 -23.81 7.29
C LYS A 347 13.81 -23.10 8.31
N ASN A 348 13.82 -21.78 8.33
CA ASN A 348 12.98 -20.98 9.21
C ASN A 348 11.55 -20.94 8.65
N THR A 349 10.59 -21.51 9.36
CA THR A 349 9.18 -21.63 8.93
C THR A 349 8.51 -20.27 8.74
N LYS A 350 8.77 -19.32 9.64
CA LYS A 350 8.23 -17.94 9.53
C LYS A 350 8.78 -17.22 8.28
N LEU A 351 10.09 -17.29 8.06
CA LEU A 351 10.71 -16.71 6.87
C LEU A 351 10.21 -17.39 5.59
N LYS A 352 10.00 -18.70 5.63
CA LYS A 352 9.49 -19.50 4.51
C LYS A 352 8.11 -19.02 4.05
N SER A 353 7.18 -18.87 4.98
CA SER A 353 5.82 -18.37 4.69
C SER A 353 5.87 -16.95 4.12
N ILE A 354 6.59 -16.03 4.78
CA ILE A 354 6.77 -14.65 4.29
C ILE A 354 7.39 -14.65 2.89
N ALA A 355 8.38 -15.46 2.62
CA ALA A 355 9.07 -15.50 1.33
C ALA A 355 8.17 -16.04 0.21
N TYR A 356 7.33 -17.06 0.47
CA TYR A 356 6.35 -17.52 -0.53
C TYR A 356 5.32 -16.46 -0.87
N SER A 357 4.67 -15.86 0.12
CA SER A 357 3.67 -14.81 -0.11
C SER A 357 4.27 -13.57 -0.78
N SER A 358 5.47 -13.17 -0.36
CA SER A 358 6.18 -12.02 -0.94
C SER A 358 6.65 -12.27 -2.36
N SER A 359 7.07 -13.51 -2.70
CA SER A 359 7.43 -13.88 -4.06
C SER A 359 6.21 -13.78 -4.98
N LEU A 360 5.06 -14.31 -4.55
CA LEU A 360 3.82 -14.19 -5.30
C LEU A 360 3.42 -12.73 -5.50
N SER A 361 3.49 -11.92 -4.45
CA SER A 361 3.24 -10.47 -4.55
C SER A 361 4.14 -9.79 -5.57
N ALA A 362 5.43 -10.12 -5.60
CA ALA A 362 6.41 -9.57 -6.56
C ALA A 362 6.12 -9.99 -8.00
N VAL A 363 5.60 -11.20 -8.25
CA VAL A 363 5.13 -11.64 -9.57
C VAL A 363 4.02 -10.73 -10.09
N PHE A 364 3.13 -10.25 -9.20
CA PHE A 364 2.09 -9.27 -9.54
C PHE A 364 2.58 -7.82 -9.55
N GLY A 365 3.88 -7.58 -9.35
CA GLY A 365 4.50 -6.25 -9.45
C GLY A 365 4.57 -5.47 -8.15
N ILE A 366 4.18 -6.06 -7.01
CA ILE A 366 4.28 -5.46 -5.68
C ILE A 366 5.51 -6.06 -4.98
N THR A 367 6.64 -5.37 -5.11
CA THR A 367 7.95 -5.90 -4.69
C THR A 367 8.39 -5.52 -3.29
N GLU A 368 7.71 -4.60 -2.63
CA GLU A 368 8.09 -4.12 -1.30
C GLU A 368 8.16 -5.24 -0.25
N PRO A 369 7.20 -6.19 -0.16
CA PRO A 369 7.31 -7.31 0.76
C PRO A 369 8.53 -8.21 0.45
N ALA A 370 8.82 -8.43 -0.83
CA ALA A 370 9.97 -9.22 -1.26
C ALA A 370 11.30 -8.54 -0.94
N ILE A 371 11.41 -7.24 -1.21
CA ILE A 371 12.62 -6.46 -0.98
C ILE A 371 12.87 -6.29 0.53
N TYR A 372 11.92 -5.71 1.26
CA TYR A 372 12.14 -5.35 2.66
C TYR A 372 11.94 -6.53 3.62
N GLY A 373 10.97 -7.42 3.32
CA GLY A 373 10.69 -8.59 4.14
C GLY A 373 11.73 -9.70 4.01
N VAL A 374 12.34 -9.84 2.82
CA VAL A 374 13.17 -11.01 2.51
C VAL A 374 14.55 -10.63 1.97
N THR A 375 14.63 -10.12 0.73
CA THR A 375 15.90 -10.07 0.00
C THR A 375 16.90 -9.09 0.59
N MET A 376 16.46 -7.89 0.98
CA MET A 376 17.30 -6.86 1.59
C MET A 376 17.75 -7.24 3.00
N ARG A 377 16.88 -7.89 3.80
CA ARG A 377 17.23 -8.39 5.14
C ARG A 377 18.34 -9.42 5.08
N LEU A 378 18.32 -10.31 4.09
CA LEU A 378 19.32 -11.33 3.87
C LEU A 378 20.54 -10.84 3.06
N LYS A 379 20.50 -9.65 2.49
CA LYS A 379 21.51 -8.96 1.68
C LYS A 379 21.88 -9.71 0.38
N LYS A 380 22.40 -10.94 0.47
CA LYS A 380 22.88 -11.71 -0.70
C LYS A 380 21.79 -12.01 -1.74
N PRO A 381 20.54 -12.43 -1.37
CA PRO A 381 19.45 -12.56 -2.32
C PRO A 381 19.09 -11.26 -3.03
N PHE A 382 19.26 -10.11 -2.35
CA PHE A 382 19.04 -8.81 -2.96
C PHE A 382 20.05 -8.55 -4.09
N TYR A 383 21.33 -8.83 -3.89
CA TYR A 383 22.34 -8.71 -4.96
C TYR A 383 22.08 -9.66 -6.12
N ALA A 384 21.60 -10.88 -5.84
CA ALA A 384 21.17 -11.82 -6.89
C ALA A 384 20.02 -11.26 -7.73
N ALA A 385 19.06 -10.58 -7.09
CA ALA A 385 17.96 -9.92 -7.79
C ALA A 385 18.44 -8.73 -8.65
N LEU A 386 19.43 -7.94 -8.19
CA LEU A 386 20.04 -6.89 -9.01
C LEU A 386 20.69 -7.48 -10.27
N VAL A 387 21.43 -8.60 -10.14
CA VAL A 387 22.04 -9.28 -11.28
C VAL A 387 20.99 -9.83 -12.24
N GLY A 388 19.93 -10.46 -11.71
CA GLY A 388 18.80 -10.93 -12.52
C GLY A 388 18.14 -9.78 -13.30
N GLY A 389 17.85 -8.67 -12.61
CA GLY A 389 17.30 -7.46 -13.23
C GLY A 389 18.22 -6.87 -14.31
N ALA A 390 19.55 -6.88 -14.09
CA ALA A 390 20.53 -6.44 -15.09
C ALA A 390 20.48 -7.30 -16.37
N ILE A 391 20.44 -8.63 -16.23
CA ILE A 391 20.39 -9.54 -17.38
C ILE A 391 19.09 -9.32 -18.17
N GLY A 392 17.94 -9.29 -17.48
CA GLY A 392 16.68 -9.04 -18.16
C GLY A 392 16.61 -7.65 -18.81
N GLY A 393 17.11 -6.63 -18.13
CA GLY A 393 17.22 -5.28 -18.68
C GLY A 393 18.14 -5.23 -19.91
N GLY A 394 19.25 -5.96 -19.91
CA GLY A 394 20.12 -6.12 -21.06
C GLY A 394 19.41 -6.74 -22.28
N ILE A 395 18.60 -7.78 -22.07
CA ILE A 395 17.77 -8.38 -23.11
C ILE A 395 16.75 -7.36 -23.65
N ILE A 396 16.05 -6.64 -22.76
CA ILE A 396 15.09 -5.59 -23.12
C ILE A 396 15.74 -4.52 -23.98
N GLY A 397 16.92 -4.04 -23.56
CA GLY A 397 17.68 -3.03 -24.31
C GLY A 397 18.22 -3.55 -25.66
N THR A 398 18.52 -4.87 -25.76
CA THR A 398 18.99 -5.48 -27.01
C THR A 398 17.87 -5.54 -28.06
N PHE A 399 16.67 -5.88 -27.64
CA PHE A 399 15.54 -6.07 -28.55
C PHE A 399 14.59 -4.87 -28.60
N ALA A 400 14.94 -3.78 -27.94
CA ALA A 400 14.13 -2.55 -27.84
C ALA A 400 12.67 -2.83 -27.50
N VAL A 401 12.44 -3.61 -26.44
CA VAL A 401 11.09 -4.07 -26.04
C VAL A 401 10.19 -2.89 -25.66
N LYS A 402 8.98 -2.89 -26.19
CA LYS A 402 8.00 -1.80 -26.08
C LYS A 402 6.82 -2.19 -25.19
N ALA A 403 6.40 -1.28 -24.31
CA ALA A 403 5.17 -1.35 -23.54
C ALA A 403 4.16 -0.33 -24.10
N PHE A 404 2.99 -0.77 -24.55
CA PHE A 404 1.99 0.08 -25.22
C PHE A 404 0.98 0.72 -24.28
N ALA A 405 1.02 0.38 -22.99
CA ALA A 405 0.22 1.02 -21.96
C ALA A 405 0.94 1.01 -20.61
N PHE A 406 0.61 1.97 -19.75
CA PHE A 406 1.11 2.02 -18.38
C PHE A 406 0.31 1.06 -17.51
N SER A 407 0.99 0.14 -16.84
CA SER A 407 0.38 -0.78 -15.87
C SER A 407 1.34 -1.08 -14.72
N ILE A 408 0.88 -1.75 -13.66
CA ILE A 408 1.78 -2.29 -12.62
C ILE A 408 2.72 -3.30 -13.31
N PRO A 409 4.04 -3.15 -13.19
CA PRO A 409 4.99 -4.02 -13.87
C PRO A 409 5.09 -5.40 -13.18
N GLY A 410 4.07 -6.23 -13.41
CA GLY A 410 3.92 -7.61 -12.99
C GLY A 410 3.41 -8.46 -14.14
N ILE A 411 3.11 -9.74 -13.91
CA ILE A 411 2.63 -10.66 -14.94
C ILE A 411 1.32 -10.18 -15.59
N THR A 412 0.52 -9.40 -14.86
CA THR A 412 -0.72 -8.78 -15.36
C THR A 412 -0.46 -7.70 -16.42
N ALA A 413 0.77 -7.18 -16.51
CA ALA A 413 1.16 -6.21 -17.54
C ALA A 413 1.45 -6.85 -18.89
N LEU A 414 1.60 -8.17 -18.99
CA LEU A 414 1.97 -8.86 -20.24
C LEU A 414 1.11 -8.48 -21.45
N PRO A 415 -0.22 -8.29 -21.33
CA PRO A 415 -1.05 -7.83 -22.43
C PRO A 415 -0.58 -6.51 -23.07
N THR A 416 0.07 -5.63 -22.29
CA THR A 416 0.54 -4.33 -22.78
C THR A 416 1.77 -4.41 -23.68
N TYR A 417 2.38 -5.59 -23.83
CA TYR A 417 3.56 -5.84 -24.68
C TYR A 417 3.20 -6.53 -26.00
N VAL A 418 1.93 -6.75 -26.26
CA VAL A 418 1.47 -7.39 -27.50
C VAL A 418 1.50 -6.37 -28.64
N GLU A 419 2.23 -6.71 -29.72
CA GLU A 419 2.31 -5.93 -30.96
C GLU A 419 2.15 -6.89 -32.14
N ALA A 420 1.12 -6.68 -32.96
CA ALA A 420 0.83 -7.54 -34.09
C ALA A 420 1.97 -7.55 -35.12
N GLY A 421 2.36 -8.70 -35.61
CA GLY A 421 3.40 -8.86 -36.64
C GLY A 421 4.84 -8.69 -36.12
N THR A 422 5.05 -8.58 -34.82
CA THR A 422 6.39 -8.48 -34.20
C THR A 422 6.63 -9.55 -33.15
N ASN A 423 7.90 -9.72 -32.75
CA ASN A 423 8.29 -10.62 -31.67
C ASN A 423 8.36 -9.92 -30.28
N ASN A 424 7.79 -8.74 -30.15
CA ASN A 424 7.90 -7.92 -28.93
C ASN A 424 7.45 -8.69 -27.68
N PHE A 425 6.31 -9.37 -27.75
CA PHE A 425 5.80 -10.21 -26.67
C PHE A 425 6.73 -11.39 -26.32
N LEU A 426 7.34 -12.02 -27.34
CA LEU A 426 8.32 -13.09 -27.11
C LEU A 426 9.56 -12.55 -26.37
N TYR A 427 10.04 -11.38 -26.76
CA TYR A 427 11.25 -10.80 -26.17
C TYR A 427 11.02 -10.38 -24.71
N ILE A 428 9.86 -9.84 -24.35
CA ILE A 428 9.57 -9.57 -22.92
C ILE A 428 9.47 -10.87 -22.13
N CYS A 429 8.84 -11.91 -22.67
CA CYS A 429 8.76 -13.22 -22.01
C CYS A 429 10.16 -13.82 -21.80
N LEU A 430 11.06 -13.73 -22.77
CA LEU A 430 12.45 -14.14 -22.62
C LEU A 430 13.20 -13.34 -21.57
N ALA A 431 13.01 -12.03 -21.55
CA ALA A 431 13.65 -11.14 -20.58
C ALA A 431 13.23 -11.45 -19.13
N ILE A 432 11.92 -11.60 -18.89
CA ILE A 432 11.41 -11.91 -17.53
C ILE A 432 11.79 -13.33 -17.10
N ALA A 433 11.77 -14.30 -17.99
CA ALA A 433 12.20 -15.66 -17.69
C ALA A 433 13.70 -15.72 -17.36
N ALA A 434 14.54 -15.03 -18.12
CA ALA A 434 15.96 -14.93 -17.86
C ALA A 434 16.25 -14.20 -16.53
N SER A 435 15.54 -13.10 -16.27
CA SER A 435 15.66 -12.30 -15.06
C SER A 435 15.31 -13.12 -13.80
N PHE A 436 14.13 -13.73 -13.82
CA PHE A 436 13.64 -14.60 -12.74
C PHE A 436 14.60 -15.77 -12.50
N SER A 437 14.91 -16.53 -13.56
CA SER A 437 15.74 -17.74 -13.46
C SER A 437 17.15 -17.42 -12.97
N THR A 438 17.75 -16.33 -13.44
CA THR A 438 19.08 -15.91 -12.99
C THR A 438 19.07 -15.57 -11.52
N ALA A 439 18.14 -14.73 -11.05
CA ALA A 439 18.04 -14.35 -9.65
C ALA A 439 17.74 -15.57 -8.76
N PHE A 440 16.87 -16.44 -9.21
CA PHE A 440 16.53 -17.71 -8.53
C PHE A 440 17.75 -18.63 -8.38
N ILE A 441 18.42 -18.93 -9.48
CA ILE A 441 19.58 -19.83 -9.51
C ILE A 441 20.71 -19.27 -8.67
N ILE A 442 21.09 -18.01 -8.85
CA ILE A 442 22.16 -17.40 -8.05
C ILE A 442 21.80 -17.48 -6.57
N THR A 443 20.57 -17.15 -6.19
CA THR A 443 20.15 -17.22 -4.79
C THR A 443 20.22 -18.64 -4.24
N LEU A 444 19.86 -19.67 -4.99
CA LEU A 444 19.97 -21.07 -4.54
C LEU A 444 21.43 -21.46 -4.18
N PHE A 445 22.41 -20.95 -4.92
CA PHE A 445 23.82 -21.25 -4.65
C PHE A 445 24.45 -20.36 -3.57
N LEU A 446 23.89 -19.18 -3.30
CA LEU A 446 24.39 -18.30 -2.25
C LEU A 446 24.11 -18.85 -0.86
N LYS A 447 25.04 -18.70 0.06
CA LYS A 447 24.86 -18.92 1.51
C LYS A 447 24.60 -17.56 2.15
N TRP A 448 23.51 -17.43 2.89
CA TRP A 448 23.18 -16.27 3.72
C TRP A 448 23.07 -16.67 5.16
N ASP A 449 23.14 -15.70 6.06
CA ASP A 449 23.02 -15.91 7.50
C ASP A 449 21.57 -15.56 7.92
N GLU A 450 20.91 -16.48 8.60
CA GLU A 450 19.56 -16.32 9.15
C GLU A 450 19.58 -16.02 10.66
N THR A 451 20.76 -16.00 11.30
CA THR A 451 20.90 -15.87 12.77
C THR A 451 20.40 -14.51 13.28
N GLY A 452 20.43 -13.45 12.44
CA GLY A 452 19.88 -12.15 12.76
C GLY A 452 18.33 -12.03 12.64
N LEU A 453 17.65 -13.13 12.25
CA LEU A 453 16.19 -13.17 12.11
C LEU A 453 15.50 -13.86 13.30
N SER A 454 16.25 -14.47 14.19
CA SER A 454 15.76 -14.93 15.50
C SER A 454 15.59 -13.72 16.40
N ALA A 455 14.49 -13.64 17.13
CA ALA A 455 14.25 -12.59 18.12
C ALA A 455 15.47 -12.42 19.03
N PRO A 456 15.88 -11.20 19.41
CA PRO A 456 17.03 -11.00 20.27
C PRO A 456 16.80 -11.75 21.60
N ASN A 457 17.67 -12.72 21.86
CA ASN A 457 17.79 -13.38 23.15
C ASN A 457 18.32 -12.32 24.12
N ASN A 458 17.44 -11.71 24.90
CA ASN A 458 17.82 -10.75 25.93
C ASN A 458 18.51 -11.49 27.10
N GLN A 459 19.79 -11.76 26.93
CA GLN A 459 20.68 -12.02 28.05
C GLN A 459 22.04 -11.38 27.75
N GLN A 460 22.27 -10.29 28.42
CA GLN A 460 23.53 -9.76 28.96
C GLN A 460 23.64 -8.23 28.79
N ASN A 461 23.68 -7.62 29.95
CA ASN A 461 24.14 -6.28 30.32
C ASN A 461 23.05 -5.28 30.74
N ALA A 462 22.56 -5.48 31.96
CA ALA A 462 22.05 -4.39 32.77
C ALA A 462 23.07 -4.09 33.88
N PRO A 463 23.41 -2.82 34.16
CA PRO A 463 24.23 -2.45 35.31
C PRO A 463 23.44 -2.59 36.63
N PRO A 464 24.11 -2.86 37.77
CA PRO A 464 23.44 -3.13 39.02
C PRO A 464 22.93 -1.85 39.68
N SER A 465 21.65 -1.77 39.96
CA SER A 465 21.11 -0.86 40.96
C SER A 465 20.16 -1.62 41.88
N THR A 466 20.64 -1.70 43.09
CA THR A 466 20.00 -2.14 44.31
C THR A 466 18.67 -1.45 44.56
N ILE A 467 17.64 -2.21 44.84
CA ILE A 467 16.77 -2.17 46.05
C ILE A 467 15.77 -3.34 45.88
N GLY A 468 15.79 -4.21 46.91
CA GLY A 468 15.06 -5.44 46.89
C GLY A 468 13.55 -5.32 47.07
N VAL A 469 12.86 -6.11 46.32
CA VAL A 469 11.64 -6.84 46.69
C VAL A 469 11.66 -8.11 45.84
N GLU A 470 11.72 -9.28 46.48
CA GLU A 470 11.67 -10.58 45.82
C GLU A 470 10.33 -10.81 45.10
N PRO A 471 10.35 -11.15 43.80
CA PRO A 471 9.23 -11.87 43.20
C PRO A 471 9.53 -13.38 43.28
N LYS A 472 8.62 -14.10 43.87
CA LYS A 472 8.63 -15.56 43.89
C LYS A 472 8.84 -16.13 42.51
N ASN A 473 9.89 -16.91 42.36
CA ASN A 473 10.18 -17.79 41.26
C ASN A 473 9.00 -18.76 41.02
N ILE A 474 8.30 -18.59 39.91
CA ILE A 474 7.53 -19.65 39.30
C ILE A 474 8.39 -20.18 38.15
N GLN A 475 9.15 -21.24 38.47
CA GLN A 475 9.83 -22.02 37.48
C GLN A 475 8.78 -22.68 36.58
N LYS A 476 8.74 -22.31 35.28
CA LYS A 476 8.09 -23.13 34.26
C LYS A 476 8.90 -24.42 34.11
N GLN A 477 8.53 -25.46 34.85
CA GLN A 477 8.90 -26.82 34.52
C GLN A 477 8.10 -27.23 33.28
N HIS A 478 8.78 -27.45 32.17
CA HIS A 478 8.23 -28.21 31.05
C HIS A 478 8.09 -29.67 31.55
N ASN A 479 6.91 -29.97 32.09
CA ASN A 479 6.47 -31.35 32.18
C ASN A 479 5.72 -31.66 30.87
N ASN A 480 6.23 -32.59 30.09
CA ASN A 480 5.51 -33.31 29.04
C ASN A 480 4.33 -34.07 29.66
N GLN A 481 3.23 -33.35 29.89
CA GLN A 481 1.90 -33.94 30.06
C GLN A 481 1.04 -33.29 28.95
N ASN A 482 0.41 -34.11 28.13
CA ASN A 482 -0.63 -33.70 27.21
C ASN A 482 -1.71 -32.98 28.04
N ILE A 483 -1.66 -31.66 28.08
CA ILE A 483 -2.71 -30.84 28.71
C ILE A 483 -3.74 -30.58 27.60
N GLU A 484 -4.84 -31.31 27.69
CA GLU A 484 -6.00 -31.10 26.82
C GLU A 484 -6.73 -29.83 27.28
N LEU A 485 -6.64 -28.77 26.47
CA LEU A 485 -7.32 -27.48 26.72
C LEU A 485 -8.73 -27.54 26.13
N SER A 486 -9.75 -27.23 26.93
CA SER A 486 -11.14 -27.32 26.50
C SER A 486 -11.83 -25.98 26.53
N LEU A 487 -12.66 -25.69 25.52
CA LEU A 487 -13.57 -24.54 25.47
C LEU A 487 -15.01 -25.02 25.57
N ILE A 488 -15.77 -24.35 26.43
CA ILE A 488 -17.21 -24.57 26.59
C ILE A 488 -17.97 -23.77 25.51
N ALA A 489 -19.11 -24.26 25.08
CA ALA A 489 -19.94 -23.56 24.09
C ALA A 489 -20.35 -22.16 24.60
N PRO A 490 -20.01 -21.09 23.88
CA PRO A 490 -20.31 -19.72 24.30
C PRO A 490 -21.76 -19.33 24.08
N ILE A 491 -22.50 -20.10 23.28
CA ILE A 491 -23.91 -19.85 22.95
C ILE A 491 -24.64 -21.17 22.71
N THR A 492 -25.91 -21.22 23.04
CA THR A 492 -26.75 -22.39 22.78
C THR A 492 -27.24 -22.38 21.33
N GLY A 493 -27.15 -23.54 20.64
CA GLY A 493 -27.62 -23.66 19.26
C GLY A 493 -27.16 -24.91 18.54
N GLU A 494 -27.37 -24.97 17.23
CA GLU A 494 -26.97 -26.09 16.38
C GLU A 494 -25.55 -25.83 15.85
N THR A 495 -24.69 -26.85 15.87
CA THR A 495 -23.33 -26.77 15.36
C THR A 495 -23.32 -26.83 13.83
N LEU A 496 -22.45 -26.06 13.22
CA LEU A 496 -22.23 -25.99 11.78
C LEU A 496 -20.72 -26.02 11.48
N ALA A 497 -20.29 -26.90 10.57
CA ALA A 497 -18.90 -26.89 10.12
C ALA A 497 -18.57 -25.56 9.41
N LEU A 498 -17.37 -25.03 9.61
CA LEU A 498 -16.97 -23.74 9.04
C LEU A 498 -17.12 -23.69 7.52
N GLU A 499 -16.91 -24.81 6.83
CA GLU A 499 -17.06 -24.93 5.36
C GLU A 499 -18.47 -24.60 4.85
N HIS A 500 -19.50 -24.67 5.73
CA HIS A 500 -20.88 -24.36 5.40
C HIS A 500 -21.32 -22.94 5.80
N VAL A 501 -20.41 -22.16 6.38
CA VAL A 501 -20.67 -20.76 6.71
C VAL A 501 -20.71 -19.94 5.40
N PRO A 502 -21.73 -19.11 5.15
CA PRO A 502 -21.86 -18.33 3.91
C PRO A 502 -20.93 -17.11 3.87
N ASP A 503 -19.68 -17.29 4.25
CA ASP A 503 -18.61 -16.30 4.23
C ASP A 503 -17.29 -17.00 3.91
N THR A 504 -16.59 -16.52 2.86
CA THR A 504 -15.35 -17.14 2.35
C THR A 504 -14.18 -17.02 3.31
N VAL A 505 -14.17 -16.06 4.21
CA VAL A 505 -13.09 -15.85 5.20
C VAL A 505 -13.17 -16.91 6.28
N PHE A 506 -14.39 -17.21 6.78
CA PHE A 506 -14.62 -18.26 7.77
C PHE A 506 -14.58 -19.65 7.13
N ALA A 507 -15.25 -19.85 5.99
CA ALA A 507 -15.31 -21.14 5.30
C ALA A 507 -13.91 -21.66 4.89
N ASN A 508 -12.99 -20.78 4.49
CA ASN A 508 -11.62 -21.12 4.13
C ASN A 508 -10.62 -21.07 5.32
N ARG A 509 -11.10 -20.88 6.55
CA ARG A 509 -10.28 -20.86 7.78
C ARG A 509 -9.15 -19.82 7.76
N ILE A 510 -9.37 -18.65 7.11
CA ILE A 510 -8.33 -17.63 6.92
C ILE A 510 -7.93 -16.95 8.25
N ILE A 511 -8.89 -16.83 9.19
CA ILE A 511 -8.68 -16.13 10.48
C ILE A 511 -8.29 -17.11 11.61
N GLY A 512 -8.62 -18.38 11.48
CA GLY A 512 -8.41 -19.40 12.50
C GLY A 512 -9.23 -20.64 12.19
N ASP A 513 -9.07 -21.68 12.99
CA ASP A 513 -9.84 -22.92 12.88
C ASP A 513 -10.81 -23.06 14.06
N GLY A 514 -11.93 -23.78 13.87
CA GLY A 514 -12.98 -23.93 14.88
C GLY A 514 -14.29 -24.45 14.32
N ILE A 515 -15.40 -23.97 14.89
CA ILE A 515 -16.74 -24.40 14.54
C ILE A 515 -17.71 -23.20 14.58
N ALA A 516 -18.78 -23.21 13.79
CA ALA A 516 -19.83 -22.23 13.88
C ALA A 516 -21.06 -22.78 14.63
N ILE A 517 -21.86 -21.88 15.20
CA ILE A 517 -23.10 -22.23 15.89
C ILE A 517 -24.23 -21.41 15.26
N ILE A 518 -25.36 -22.05 14.93
CA ILE A 518 -26.62 -21.41 14.58
C ILE A 518 -27.35 -21.16 15.89
N PRO A 519 -27.38 -19.92 16.41
CA PRO A 519 -27.87 -19.67 17.75
C PRO A 519 -29.37 -19.86 17.88
N SER A 520 -29.80 -20.49 18.97
CA SER A 520 -31.20 -20.54 19.43
C SER A 520 -31.43 -19.61 20.62
N ASP A 521 -30.39 -18.97 21.14
CA ASP A 521 -30.40 -18.00 22.22
C ASP A 521 -29.72 -16.71 21.76
N ASN A 522 -29.93 -15.60 22.44
CA ASN A 522 -29.45 -14.28 22.13
C ASN A 522 -28.29 -13.79 23.03
N LYS A 523 -27.67 -14.69 23.80
CA LYS A 523 -26.62 -14.37 24.77
C LYS A 523 -25.34 -15.16 24.49
N VAL A 524 -24.24 -14.45 24.47
CA VAL A 524 -22.89 -15.03 24.32
C VAL A 524 -22.15 -14.94 25.63
N TYR A 525 -21.56 -16.04 26.04
CA TYR A 525 -20.84 -16.20 27.31
C TYR A 525 -19.37 -16.53 27.08
N ALA A 526 -18.54 -16.27 28.10
CA ALA A 526 -17.11 -16.62 28.06
C ALA A 526 -16.93 -18.15 28.00
N PRO A 527 -16.19 -18.67 27.00
CA PRO A 527 -16.00 -20.12 26.83
C PRO A 527 -14.95 -20.72 27.78
N ALA A 528 -14.13 -19.88 28.42
CA ALA A 528 -13.10 -20.23 29.39
C ALA A 528 -12.72 -19.02 30.24
N ASP A 529 -11.96 -19.25 31.30
CA ASP A 529 -11.34 -18.17 32.10
C ASP A 529 -10.26 -17.47 31.29
N GLY A 530 -10.26 -16.13 31.28
CA GLY A 530 -9.28 -15.38 30.50
C GLY A 530 -9.43 -13.86 30.62
N ILE A 531 -8.85 -13.19 29.64
CA ILE A 531 -8.89 -11.72 29.49
C ILE A 531 -9.53 -11.39 28.16
N VAL A 532 -10.48 -10.45 28.16
CA VAL A 532 -11.04 -9.89 26.92
C VAL A 532 -9.91 -9.15 26.18
N SER A 533 -9.44 -9.74 25.09
CA SER A 533 -8.33 -9.23 24.29
C SER A 533 -8.77 -8.21 23.26
N MET A 534 -10.04 -8.30 22.81
CA MET A 534 -10.59 -7.45 21.77
C MET A 534 -12.12 -7.35 21.88
N VAL A 535 -12.64 -6.15 21.62
CA VAL A 535 -14.07 -5.93 21.35
C VAL A 535 -14.20 -5.07 20.09
N THR A 536 -14.99 -5.49 19.10
CA THR A 536 -15.17 -4.69 17.88
C THR A 536 -16.02 -3.43 18.16
N PRO A 537 -15.76 -2.29 17.49
CA PRO A 537 -16.56 -1.07 17.66
C PRO A 537 -18.05 -1.27 17.37
N SER A 538 -18.39 -2.14 16.41
CA SER A 538 -19.75 -2.56 16.07
C SER A 538 -20.29 -3.68 16.96
N LYS A 539 -19.60 -4.03 18.06
CA LYS A 539 -20.02 -4.91 19.15
C LYS A 539 -20.44 -6.34 18.75
N HIS A 540 -20.24 -6.71 17.49
CA HIS A 540 -20.67 -8.01 16.94
C HIS A 540 -19.61 -9.11 17.12
N ALA A 541 -18.39 -8.76 17.49
CA ALA A 541 -17.33 -9.74 17.73
C ALA A 541 -16.49 -9.40 18.96
N ILE A 542 -16.03 -10.45 19.65
CA ILE A 542 -15.21 -10.38 20.85
C ILE A 542 -14.08 -11.41 20.78
N GLY A 543 -12.91 -11.00 21.18
CA GLY A 543 -11.73 -11.86 21.36
C GLY A 543 -11.42 -12.08 22.84
N ILE A 544 -11.04 -13.29 23.21
CA ILE A 544 -10.63 -13.67 24.57
C ILE A 544 -9.33 -14.44 24.48
N THR A 545 -8.33 -13.99 25.22
CA THR A 545 -7.11 -14.79 25.47
C THR A 545 -7.33 -15.56 26.77
N THR A 546 -7.41 -16.89 26.70
CA THR A 546 -7.61 -17.73 27.87
C THR A 546 -6.35 -17.77 28.74
N ASN A 547 -6.52 -18.14 30.02
CA ASN A 547 -5.38 -18.28 30.95
C ASN A 547 -4.35 -19.34 30.48
N ASP A 548 -4.79 -20.28 29.65
CA ASP A 548 -4.00 -21.36 29.09
C ASP A 548 -3.35 -21.01 27.72
N GLY A 549 -3.59 -19.78 27.23
CA GLY A 549 -2.95 -19.22 26.04
C GLY A 549 -3.68 -19.45 24.72
N LEU A 550 -4.96 -19.86 24.74
CA LEU A 550 -5.79 -19.91 23.54
C LEU A 550 -6.34 -18.51 23.21
N ASP A 551 -6.21 -18.07 21.96
CA ASP A 551 -6.84 -16.87 21.45
C ASP A 551 -8.16 -17.23 20.75
N VAL A 552 -9.25 -16.97 21.41
CA VAL A 552 -10.61 -17.31 20.96
C VAL A 552 -11.29 -16.09 20.38
N LEU A 553 -11.80 -16.19 19.16
CA LEU A 553 -12.65 -15.19 18.51
C LEU A 553 -14.09 -15.71 18.41
N ILE A 554 -15.04 -14.95 18.92
CA ILE A 554 -16.48 -15.21 18.77
C ILE A 554 -17.05 -14.09 17.90
N HIS A 555 -17.64 -14.44 16.76
CA HIS A 555 -18.18 -13.48 15.80
C HIS A 555 -19.69 -13.71 15.64
N VAL A 556 -20.52 -12.82 16.14
CA VAL A 556 -21.98 -12.95 16.16
C VAL A 556 -22.58 -12.51 14.83
N GLY A 557 -23.12 -13.48 14.10
CA GLY A 557 -23.74 -13.26 12.79
C GLY A 557 -22.73 -13.05 11.66
N ILE A 558 -23.20 -13.08 10.43
CA ILE A 558 -22.41 -12.80 9.21
C ILE A 558 -22.86 -11.45 8.65
N ASP A 559 -21.90 -10.61 8.22
CA ASP A 559 -22.09 -9.24 7.72
C ASP A 559 -22.73 -8.26 8.73
N THR A 560 -22.83 -8.65 10.00
CA THR A 560 -23.43 -7.86 11.09
C THR A 560 -22.63 -6.61 11.47
N VAL A 561 -21.40 -6.46 10.96
CA VAL A 561 -20.62 -5.22 11.01
C VAL A 561 -21.41 -4.02 10.44
N SER A 562 -22.23 -4.27 9.44
CA SER A 562 -23.06 -3.24 8.77
C SER A 562 -24.12 -2.60 9.68
N LEU A 563 -24.51 -3.27 10.77
CA LEU A 563 -25.45 -2.75 11.77
C LEU A 563 -24.82 -1.69 12.69
N ASN A 564 -23.51 -1.44 12.61
CA ASN A 564 -22.79 -0.43 13.41
C ASN A 564 -23.07 -0.50 14.92
N GLY A 565 -23.36 -1.69 15.45
CA GLY A 565 -23.64 -1.95 16.85
C GLY A 565 -25.12 -1.84 17.24
N GLU A 566 -26.00 -1.56 16.29
CA GLU A 566 -27.45 -1.60 16.54
C GLU A 566 -27.91 -3.04 16.80
N GLY A 567 -28.64 -3.25 17.90
CA GLY A 567 -29.05 -4.57 18.34
C GLY A 567 -28.01 -5.38 19.10
N PHE A 568 -26.85 -4.78 19.47
CA PHE A 568 -25.80 -5.42 20.28
C PHE A 568 -25.55 -4.68 21.57
N THR A 569 -25.58 -5.40 22.69
CA THR A 569 -25.23 -4.89 24.03
C THR A 569 -24.02 -5.64 24.55
N LEU A 570 -22.96 -4.92 24.89
CA LEU A 570 -21.76 -5.47 25.54
C LEU A 570 -21.91 -5.38 27.06
N HIS A 571 -21.48 -6.43 27.75
CA HIS A 571 -21.44 -6.51 29.21
C HIS A 571 -20.02 -6.48 29.77
N VAL A 572 -19.01 -6.46 28.88
CA VAL A 572 -17.58 -6.42 29.22
C VAL A 572 -16.84 -5.41 28.34
N ASN A 573 -15.69 -4.97 28.80
CA ASN A 573 -14.76 -4.09 28.06
C ASN A 573 -13.46 -4.82 27.76
N GLU A 574 -12.67 -4.29 26.84
CA GLU A 574 -11.30 -4.76 26.62
C GLU A 574 -10.49 -4.72 27.93
N LYS A 575 -9.70 -5.77 28.16
CA LYS A 575 -8.87 -6.00 29.35
C LYS A 575 -9.63 -6.40 30.60
N ASP A 576 -10.93 -6.57 30.55
CA ASP A 576 -11.68 -7.17 31.66
C ASP A 576 -11.29 -8.64 31.83
N LEU A 577 -11.12 -9.07 33.09
CA LEU A 577 -10.96 -10.48 33.45
C LEU A 577 -12.33 -11.13 33.43
N VAL A 578 -12.48 -12.23 32.69
CA VAL A 578 -13.73 -13.00 32.61
C VAL A 578 -13.50 -14.42 33.05
N LYS A 579 -14.53 -15.00 33.67
CA LYS A 579 -14.60 -16.41 34.01
C LYS A 579 -15.49 -17.14 33.03
N CYS A 580 -15.23 -18.40 32.85
CA CYS A 580 -16.11 -19.26 32.07
C CYS A 580 -17.56 -19.09 32.52
N GLY A 581 -18.44 -18.75 31.58
CA GLY A 581 -19.84 -18.48 31.84
C GLY A 581 -20.24 -17.02 32.11
N ASP A 582 -19.30 -16.09 32.18
CA ASP A 582 -19.65 -14.66 32.28
C ASP A 582 -20.30 -14.17 30.98
N LEU A 583 -21.35 -13.35 31.10
CA LEU A 583 -22.09 -12.79 29.96
C LEU A 583 -21.22 -11.74 29.25
N LEU A 584 -21.01 -11.93 27.94
CA LEU A 584 -20.17 -11.07 27.12
C LEU A 584 -20.98 -10.12 26.24
N ILE A 585 -21.84 -10.72 25.39
CA ILE A 585 -22.65 -9.99 24.40
C ILE A 585 -24.10 -10.47 24.50
N GLU A 586 -25.03 -9.53 24.43
CA GLU A 586 -26.45 -9.78 24.18
C GLU A 586 -26.81 -9.14 22.83
N PHE A 587 -27.57 -9.87 21.98
CA PHE A 587 -27.87 -9.40 20.64
C PHE A 587 -29.31 -9.68 20.23
N ASP A 588 -29.86 -8.86 19.34
CA ASP A 588 -31.24 -8.95 18.87
C ASP A 588 -31.31 -9.78 17.57
N ILE A 589 -31.71 -11.04 17.70
CA ILE A 589 -31.89 -11.99 16.58
C ILE A 589 -32.92 -11.46 15.56
N GLU A 590 -34.02 -10.82 16.03
CA GLU A 590 -35.04 -10.29 15.13
C GLU A 590 -34.52 -9.11 14.31
N ASN A 591 -33.71 -8.27 14.92
CA ASN A 591 -33.07 -7.14 14.21
C ASN A 591 -32.09 -7.62 13.14
N ILE A 592 -31.26 -8.63 13.43
CA ILE A 592 -30.35 -9.24 12.45
C ILE A 592 -31.14 -9.81 11.27
N ASN A 593 -32.21 -10.57 11.55
CA ASN A 593 -33.04 -11.18 10.53
C ASN A 593 -33.82 -10.16 9.68
N LYS A 594 -34.26 -9.03 10.26
CA LYS A 594 -34.92 -7.94 9.52
C LYS A 594 -34.04 -7.34 8.44
N HIS A 595 -32.73 -7.31 8.65
CA HIS A 595 -31.74 -6.82 7.68
C HIS A 595 -31.27 -7.91 6.69
N SER A 596 -31.92 -9.08 6.70
CA SER A 596 -31.57 -10.24 5.86
C SER A 596 -30.12 -10.73 6.06
N LEU A 597 -29.58 -10.53 7.27
CA LEU A 597 -28.25 -10.99 7.67
C LEU A 597 -28.37 -12.36 8.36
N SER A 598 -27.27 -13.10 8.39
CA SER A 598 -27.23 -14.42 9.04
C SER A 598 -26.85 -14.29 10.51
N THR A 599 -27.49 -15.07 11.38
CA THR A 599 -27.16 -15.17 12.80
C THR A 599 -26.05 -16.20 13.09
N ILE A 600 -25.58 -16.95 12.11
CA ILE A 600 -24.50 -17.93 12.27
C ILE A 600 -23.32 -17.29 12.98
N THR A 601 -22.88 -17.92 14.07
CA THR A 601 -21.85 -17.38 14.97
C THR A 601 -20.61 -18.27 14.95
N PRO A 602 -19.56 -17.94 14.15
CA PRO A 602 -18.27 -18.60 14.21
C PRO A 602 -17.58 -18.43 15.55
N VAL A 603 -17.01 -19.53 16.07
CA VAL A 603 -16.15 -19.61 17.26
C VAL A 603 -14.81 -20.21 16.83
N LEU A 604 -13.77 -19.40 16.82
CA LEU A 604 -12.48 -19.72 16.21
C LEU A 604 -11.36 -19.63 17.21
N ILE A 605 -10.33 -20.47 17.06
CA ILE A 605 -9.02 -20.31 17.67
C ILE A 605 -8.11 -19.65 16.65
N THR A 606 -7.69 -18.42 16.93
CA THR A 606 -6.92 -17.61 15.98
C THR A 606 -5.41 -17.89 16.01
N ASN A 607 -4.91 -18.47 17.10
CA ASN A 607 -3.52 -18.95 17.24
C ASN A 607 -3.40 -20.47 17.12
N PHE A 608 -4.27 -21.12 16.35
CA PHE A 608 -4.32 -22.57 16.16
C PHE A 608 -2.97 -23.17 15.73
N ASP A 609 -2.16 -22.46 14.95
CA ASP A 609 -0.84 -22.92 14.47
C ASP A 609 0.17 -23.17 15.62
N GLU A 610 -0.13 -22.78 16.84
CA GLU A 610 0.70 -23.00 18.02
C GLU A 610 0.43 -24.36 18.70
N PHE A 611 -0.61 -25.08 18.26
CA PHE A 611 -1.11 -26.33 18.86
C PHE A 611 -1.02 -27.50 17.87
N SER A 612 -1.02 -28.72 18.41
CA SER A 612 -0.78 -29.93 17.60
C SER A 612 -2.05 -30.50 16.96
N ALA A 613 -3.20 -30.36 17.59
CA ALA A 613 -4.48 -30.87 17.10
C ALA A 613 -5.67 -30.13 17.69
N LEU A 614 -6.73 -29.99 16.88
CA LEU A 614 -8.02 -29.46 17.26
C LEU A 614 -9.08 -30.56 17.12
N HIS A 615 -9.81 -30.84 18.18
CA HIS A 615 -10.92 -31.78 18.19
C HIS A 615 -12.22 -31.03 18.42
N LEU A 616 -13.10 -31.07 17.44
CA LEU A 616 -14.41 -30.42 17.49
C LEU A 616 -15.45 -31.38 18.09
N THR A 617 -16.48 -30.82 18.72
CA THR A 617 -17.60 -31.62 19.23
C THR A 617 -18.33 -32.35 18.09
N GLU A 618 -18.75 -33.57 18.33
CA GLU A 618 -19.61 -34.32 17.40
C GLU A 618 -21.10 -34.06 17.66
N GLN A 619 -21.44 -33.30 18.71
CA GLN A 619 -22.83 -33.00 19.07
C GLN A 619 -23.40 -31.99 18.06
N GLN A 620 -24.58 -32.33 17.50
CA GLN A 620 -25.29 -31.44 16.57
C GLN A 620 -25.94 -30.24 17.26
N HIS A 621 -26.20 -30.33 18.58
CA HIS A 621 -26.74 -29.26 19.39
C HIS A 621 -25.93 -29.08 20.65
N VAL A 622 -25.51 -27.83 20.92
CA VAL A 622 -24.71 -27.46 22.08
C VAL A 622 -25.46 -26.52 23.00
N ILE A 623 -25.20 -26.64 24.28
CA ILE A 623 -25.80 -25.81 25.33
C ILE A 623 -24.66 -24.99 25.97
N SER A 624 -24.89 -23.68 26.04
CA SER A 624 -23.93 -22.77 26.71
C SER A 624 -23.73 -23.18 28.18
N HIS A 625 -22.53 -23.03 28.70
CA HIS A 625 -22.07 -23.43 30.03
C HIS A 625 -21.98 -24.95 30.31
N GLU A 626 -22.50 -25.81 29.44
CA GLU A 626 -22.56 -27.25 29.70
C GLU A 626 -21.74 -28.08 28.72
N THR A 627 -21.82 -27.72 27.43
CA THR A 627 -21.22 -28.55 26.37
C THR A 627 -19.80 -28.13 26.06
N THR A 628 -18.84 -29.05 26.09
CA THR A 628 -17.50 -28.81 25.54
C THR A 628 -17.60 -28.68 24.02
N LEU A 629 -17.27 -27.51 23.48
CA LEU A 629 -17.40 -27.18 22.06
C LEU A 629 -16.20 -27.72 21.27
N LEU A 630 -15.01 -27.57 21.82
CA LEU A 630 -13.77 -28.04 21.20
C LEU A 630 -12.66 -28.26 22.25
N THR A 631 -11.70 -29.09 21.87
CA THR A 631 -10.48 -29.34 22.67
C THR A 631 -9.25 -29.19 21.80
N VAL A 632 -8.14 -28.73 22.41
CA VAL A 632 -6.85 -28.48 21.74
C VAL A 632 -5.73 -29.15 22.52
N ASN A 633 -4.84 -29.80 21.78
CA ASN A 633 -3.68 -30.52 22.34
C ASN A 633 -2.35 -29.93 21.83
#